data_2d602686786d271b269c142876c6208b
#
_entry.id   2d602686786d271b269c142876c6208b
#
_cell.length_a   1.000
_cell.length_b   1.000
_cell.length_c   1.000
_cell.angle_alpha   90.00
_cell.angle_beta   90.00
_cell.angle_gamma   90.00
#
_symmetry.space_group_name_H-M   'P 1'
#
loop_
_entity.id
_entity.type
_entity.pdbx_description
1 polymer ?
#
loop_
_entity_poly.entity_id
_entity_poly.type
_entity_poly.pdbx_seq_one_letter_code
_entity_poly.pdbx_strand_id
1 'polypeptide(L)'
;MNSLELKYGCNPNQKPARIFMADGSELPVTVLSGTPGYINFLDALNSWQLVRELREATGMPAAASFKHVSPAGAAVGTPLSEEDKKAFFVDDEGELTPIACAYIRARGADRMSSFGDWAALSDTCDERTALYLKHEVSDGIIAPGYAPEALEILRSKKHGKYNVIQIDPNYVCPAVEHKDVFGITFEQGHNFSKIDRDLLGNVVTKNKDIPEAAKIDMIVSLITLKYTQSNSVCYVKDGQAIGVGAGQQSRIHCTRLAGSKADTWWLRRHPKVLGLHFVDGIHRPDRDNAIDLYISDEHDDVLADGAWQRIFAEKPEVLGADEKRAWLAQQTGVTLGSDAFFPFGDNVERAHKSGVSCIAEPGGSIRDDNVIEVADRYGMAMCFTGLRLFHH
;
A
#
# COMPACT_ATOMS: atom_id res chain seq x y z
N MET A 1 -3.66 -13.57 27.83
CA MET A 1 -5.14 -13.50 27.60
C MET A 1 -5.43 -14.32 26.35
N ASN A 2 -6.32 -15.31 26.41
CA ASN A 2 -6.60 -16.21 25.31
C ASN A 2 -7.84 -15.82 24.45
N SER A 3 -8.58 -14.79 24.87
CA SER A 3 -9.70 -14.23 24.10
C SER A 3 -9.94 -12.76 24.46
N LEU A 4 -10.52 -12.01 23.52
CA LEU A 4 -10.95 -10.63 23.72
C LEU A 4 -12.35 -10.44 23.13
N GLU A 5 -13.30 -10.00 23.97
CA GLU A 5 -14.64 -9.64 23.54
C GLU A 5 -14.62 -8.32 22.76
N LEU A 6 -15.36 -8.29 21.66
CA LEU A 6 -15.47 -7.12 20.79
C LEU A 6 -16.89 -6.53 20.84
N LYS A 7 -17.01 -5.26 20.57
CA LYS A 7 -18.30 -4.56 20.62
C LYS A 7 -19.32 -5.14 19.61
N TYR A 8 -18.85 -5.52 18.43
CA TYR A 8 -19.60 -6.18 17.34
C TYR A 8 -18.60 -6.72 16.29
N GLY A 9 -19.07 -7.53 15.36
CA GLY A 9 -18.30 -8.04 14.22
C GLY A 9 -18.05 -6.98 13.14
N CYS A 10 -18.19 -7.35 11.86
CA CYS A 10 -18.03 -6.37 10.76
C CYS A 10 -19.11 -5.26 10.82
N ASN A 11 -20.30 -5.58 11.29
CA ASN A 11 -21.41 -4.63 11.38
C ASN A 11 -22.01 -4.59 12.81
N PRO A 12 -22.61 -3.46 13.22
CA PRO A 12 -23.15 -3.29 14.59
C PRO A 12 -24.19 -4.33 15.02
N ASN A 13 -24.90 -4.95 14.09
CA ASN A 13 -25.88 -6.00 14.34
C ASN A 13 -25.27 -7.40 14.49
N GLN A 14 -23.99 -7.59 14.13
CA GLN A 14 -23.31 -8.87 14.23
C GLN A 14 -22.73 -9.07 15.64
N LYS A 15 -23.55 -9.63 16.52
CA LYS A 15 -23.24 -9.94 17.92
C LYS A 15 -23.67 -11.36 18.26
N PRO A 16 -22.93 -12.08 19.14
CA PRO A 16 -21.69 -11.65 19.82
C PRO A 16 -20.49 -11.58 18.86
N ALA A 17 -19.40 -10.91 19.30
CA ALA A 17 -18.14 -10.85 18.55
C ALA A 17 -16.95 -10.95 19.49
N ARG A 18 -15.93 -11.72 19.10
CA ARG A 18 -14.69 -11.88 19.87
C ARG A 18 -13.55 -12.32 18.95
N ILE A 19 -12.33 -12.13 19.41
CA ILE A 19 -11.14 -12.83 18.87
C ILE A 19 -10.62 -13.80 19.95
N PHE A 20 -10.11 -14.96 19.53
CA PHE A 20 -9.58 -15.97 20.43
C PHE A 20 -8.65 -16.93 19.68
N MET A 21 -7.79 -17.61 20.43
CA MET A 21 -6.99 -18.71 19.86
C MET A 21 -7.77 -20.02 19.92
N ALA A 22 -7.93 -20.67 18.78
CA ALA A 22 -8.70 -21.93 18.67
C ALA A 22 -8.13 -23.07 19.53
N ASP A 23 -6.80 -23.08 19.75
CA ASP A 23 -6.09 -24.04 20.60
C ASP A 23 -6.09 -23.65 22.09
N GLY A 24 -6.71 -22.53 22.46
CA GLY A 24 -6.77 -22.01 23.84
C GLY A 24 -5.50 -21.34 24.33
N SER A 25 -4.48 -21.17 23.48
CA SER A 25 -3.26 -20.44 23.82
C SER A 25 -3.54 -18.94 24.01
N GLU A 26 -2.53 -18.18 24.44
CA GLU A 26 -2.65 -16.73 24.56
C GLU A 26 -2.62 -16.04 23.19
N LEU A 27 -3.37 -14.95 23.09
CA LEU A 27 -3.34 -14.08 21.88
C LEU A 27 -1.92 -13.53 21.69
N PRO A 28 -1.36 -13.57 20.47
CA PRO A 28 -0.04 -13.02 20.16
C PRO A 28 -0.03 -11.48 20.12
N VAL A 29 -1.10 -10.83 20.54
CA VAL A 29 -1.27 -9.38 20.52
C VAL A 29 -1.65 -8.82 21.90
N THR A 30 -1.16 -7.60 22.17
CA THR A 30 -1.52 -6.83 23.36
C THR A 30 -2.05 -5.46 22.93
N VAL A 31 -3.22 -5.09 23.38
CA VAL A 31 -3.79 -3.73 23.15
C VAL A 31 -3.20 -2.78 24.18
N LEU A 32 -2.36 -1.85 23.73
CA LEU A 32 -1.69 -0.86 24.59
C LEU A 32 -2.51 0.43 24.75
N SER A 33 -3.42 0.72 23.82
CA SER A 33 -4.33 1.88 23.85
C SER A 33 -5.53 1.64 22.94
N GLY A 34 -6.64 2.32 23.23
CA GLY A 34 -7.86 2.26 22.44
C GLY A 34 -8.71 1.00 22.71
N THR A 35 -9.66 0.77 21.84
CA THR A 35 -10.58 -0.39 21.84
C THR A 35 -10.79 -0.84 20.40
N PRO A 36 -9.81 -1.53 19.81
CA PRO A 36 -9.89 -1.97 18.41
C PRO A 36 -11.08 -2.91 18.21
N GLY A 37 -11.80 -2.69 17.11
CA GLY A 37 -12.92 -3.52 16.69
C GLY A 37 -12.49 -4.68 15.79
N TYR A 38 -13.48 -5.43 15.33
CA TYR A 38 -13.30 -6.63 14.50
C TYR A 38 -12.49 -6.35 13.22
N ILE A 39 -12.89 -5.31 12.45
CA ILE A 39 -12.18 -4.93 11.21
C ILE A 39 -10.76 -4.42 11.53
N ASN A 40 -10.58 -3.71 12.64
CA ASN A 40 -9.25 -3.23 13.05
C ASN A 40 -8.27 -4.39 13.29
N PHE A 41 -8.73 -5.49 13.91
CA PHE A 41 -7.89 -6.68 14.08
C PHE A 41 -7.60 -7.39 12.75
N LEU A 42 -8.55 -7.44 11.82
CA LEU A 42 -8.31 -7.97 10.48
C LEU A 42 -7.25 -7.14 9.75
N ASP A 43 -7.37 -5.81 9.77
CA ASP A 43 -6.36 -4.92 9.19
C ASP A 43 -4.99 -5.10 9.85
N ALA A 44 -4.96 -5.13 11.20
CA ALA A 44 -3.73 -5.27 11.98
C ALA A 44 -2.98 -6.58 11.66
N LEU A 45 -3.68 -7.70 11.67
CA LEU A 45 -3.03 -9.02 11.52
C LEU A 45 -2.62 -9.30 10.07
N ASN A 46 -3.40 -8.85 9.08
CA ASN A 46 -3.01 -8.98 7.68
C ASN A 46 -1.83 -8.05 7.33
N SER A 47 -1.89 -6.79 7.77
CA SER A 47 -0.81 -5.83 7.51
C SER A 47 0.50 -6.21 8.23
N TRP A 48 0.42 -6.80 9.44
CA TRP A 48 1.60 -7.32 10.14
C TRP A 48 2.33 -8.40 9.35
N GLN A 49 1.59 -9.37 8.80
CA GLN A 49 2.19 -10.43 7.99
C GLN A 49 2.92 -9.84 6.78
N LEU A 50 2.30 -8.88 6.08
CA LEU A 50 2.91 -8.20 4.93
C LEU A 50 4.23 -7.52 5.30
N VAL A 51 4.26 -6.70 6.35
CA VAL A 51 5.47 -5.94 6.70
C VAL A 51 6.58 -6.83 7.25
N ARG A 52 6.22 -7.92 7.97
CA ARG A 52 7.17 -8.92 8.42
C ARG A 52 7.86 -9.60 7.24
N GLU A 53 7.08 -10.07 6.25
CA GLU A 53 7.66 -10.70 5.04
C GLU A 53 8.52 -9.72 4.23
N LEU A 54 8.10 -8.46 4.07
CA LEU A 54 8.92 -7.44 3.42
C LEU A 54 10.26 -7.24 4.14
N ARG A 55 10.23 -7.18 5.47
CA ARG A 55 11.44 -7.04 6.30
C ARG A 55 12.38 -8.22 6.11
N GLU A 56 11.84 -9.43 6.12
CA GLU A 56 12.59 -10.67 5.94
C GLU A 56 13.20 -10.77 4.53
N ALA A 57 12.42 -10.45 3.49
CA ALA A 57 12.84 -10.58 2.09
C ALA A 57 13.85 -9.52 1.64
N THR A 58 13.75 -8.30 2.17
CA THR A 58 14.57 -7.16 1.71
C THR A 58 15.68 -6.76 2.68
N GLY A 59 15.58 -7.16 3.96
CA GLY A 59 16.49 -6.73 5.02
C GLY A 59 16.28 -5.26 5.45
N MET A 60 15.30 -4.56 4.87
CA MET A 60 14.99 -3.16 5.17
C MET A 60 13.76 -3.03 6.08
N PRO A 61 13.71 -2.03 6.98
CA PRO A 61 12.46 -1.70 7.67
C PRO A 61 11.32 -1.51 6.66
N ALA A 62 10.14 -2.02 7.01
CA ALA A 62 8.98 -2.00 6.12
C ALA A 62 7.73 -1.52 6.84
N ALA A 63 6.81 -0.92 6.09
CA ALA A 63 5.54 -0.46 6.60
C ALA A 63 4.41 -0.66 5.58
N ALA A 64 3.18 -0.69 6.08
CA ALA A 64 1.98 -0.74 5.26
C ALA A 64 0.90 0.20 5.80
N SER A 65 0.07 0.69 4.90
CA SER A 65 -1.17 1.40 5.17
C SER A 65 -2.32 0.54 4.68
N PHE A 66 -3.13 0.04 5.61
CA PHE A 66 -4.24 -0.88 5.33
C PHE A 66 -5.59 -0.21 5.51
N LYS A 67 -6.54 -0.60 4.68
CA LYS A 67 -7.94 -0.22 4.82
C LYS A 67 -8.84 -1.27 4.19
N HIS A 68 -9.93 -1.64 4.89
CA HIS A 68 -10.85 -2.68 4.42
C HIS A 68 -10.15 -4.01 4.07
N VAL A 69 -9.23 -4.42 4.95
CA VAL A 69 -8.48 -5.69 4.86
C VAL A 69 -7.65 -5.81 3.57
N SER A 70 -7.21 -4.68 3.02
CA SER A 70 -6.32 -4.63 1.86
C SER A 70 -5.32 -3.48 1.99
N PRO A 71 -4.10 -3.60 1.44
CA PRO A 71 -3.13 -2.52 1.44
C PRO A 71 -3.59 -1.39 0.50
N ALA A 72 -3.71 -0.17 1.03
CA ALA A 72 -3.72 1.05 0.23
C ALA A 72 -2.31 1.35 -0.29
N GLY A 73 -1.29 0.94 0.48
CA GLY A 73 0.11 1.01 0.12
C GLY A 73 1.00 0.21 1.06
N ALA A 74 2.19 -0.11 0.57
CA ALA A 74 3.27 -0.76 1.30
C ALA A 74 4.60 -0.24 0.80
N ALA A 75 5.62 -0.18 1.65
CA ALA A 75 6.93 0.29 1.27
C ALA A 75 8.03 -0.22 2.21
N VAL A 76 9.27 -0.18 1.71
CA VAL A 76 10.48 -0.34 2.50
C VAL A 76 11.14 1.01 2.80
N GLY A 77 12.03 1.04 3.79
CA GLY A 77 12.61 2.26 4.34
C GLY A 77 13.67 2.95 3.47
N THR A 78 13.36 3.15 2.19
CA THR A 78 14.18 3.94 1.27
C THR A 78 14.10 5.42 1.64
N PRO A 79 15.21 6.17 1.70
CA PRO A 79 15.19 7.61 1.99
C PRO A 79 14.27 8.38 1.06
N LEU A 80 13.63 9.44 1.57
CA LEU A 80 12.79 10.34 0.77
C LEU A 80 13.66 11.34 0.01
N SER A 81 13.35 11.56 -1.26
CA SER A 81 13.85 12.73 -2.02
C SER A 81 13.20 14.04 -1.53
N GLU A 82 13.75 15.17 -1.89
CA GLU A 82 13.15 16.47 -1.57
C GLU A 82 11.76 16.63 -2.22
N GLU A 83 11.57 16.04 -3.38
CA GLU A 83 10.27 15.97 -4.07
C GLU A 83 9.26 15.11 -3.28
N ASP A 84 9.69 13.92 -2.81
CA ASP A 84 8.87 13.07 -1.97
C ASP A 84 8.46 13.76 -0.67
N LYS A 85 9.41 14.47 -0.02
CA LYS A 85 9.12 15.22 1.22
C LYS A 85 8.01 16.23 1.01
N LYS A 86 8.05 16.98 -0.08
CA LYS A 86 6.99 17.94 -0.45
C LYS A 86 5.66 17.26 -0.74
N ALA A 87 5.69 16.19 -1.56
CA ALA A 87 4.49 15.45 -1.96
C ALA A 87 3.80 14.77 -0.75
N PHE A 88 4.55 14.44 0.30
CA PHE A 88 4.06 13.81 1.53
C PHE A 88 3.91 14.75 2.72
N PHE A 89 4.12 16.06 2.52
CA PHE A 89 3.98 17.10 3.55
C PHE A 89 4.91 16.92 4.75
N VAL A 90 6.16 16.57 4.51
CA VAL A 90 7.22 16.37 5.51
C VAL A 90 8.50 17.15 5.20
N ASP A 91 8.42 18.17 4.36
CA ASP A 91 9.52 19.02 3.94
C ASP A 91 10.12 19.84 5.09
N ASP A 92 9.33 20.16 6.11
CA ASP A 92 9.76 20.88 7.32
C ASP A 92 10.20 19.94 8.48
N GLU A 93 10.11 18.62 8.30
CA GLU A 93 10.48 17.65 9.32
C GLU A 93 11.97 17.29 9.19
N GLY A 94 12.74 17.33 10.26
CA GLY A 94 14.17 17.04 10.28
C GLY A 94 14.53 15.65 9.73
N GLU A 95 15.63 15.07 10.16
CA GLU A 95 16.08 13.74 9.73
C GLU A 95 15.03 12.68 10.05
N LEU A 96 14.64 11.92 9.02
CA LEU A 96 13.68 10.82 9.10
C LEU A 96 14.40 9.48 9.25
N THR A 97 13.93 8.65 10.14
CA THR A 97 14.45 7.29 10.31
C THR A 97 13.97 6.37 9.17
N PRO A 98 14.65 5.24 8.91
CA PRO A 98 14.21 4.31 7.87
C PRO A 98 12.78 3.79 8.07
N ILE A 99 12.34 3.54 9.33
CA ILE A 99 10.97 3.08 9.58
C ILE A 99 9.94 4.19 9.38
N ALA A 100 10.28 5.45 9.69
CA ALA A 100 9.45 6.60 9.36
C ALA A 100 9.33 6.78 7.83
N CYS A 101 10.45 6.69 7.10
CA CYS A 101 10.44 6.71 5.63
C CYS A 101 9.54 5.62 5.05
N ALA A 102 9.61 4.38 5.57
CA ALA A 102 8.77 3.28 5.12
C ALA A 102 7.28 3.60 5.27
N TYR A 103 6.85 4.11 6.44
CA TYR A 103 5.44 4.42 6.66
C TYR A 103 4.96 5.65 5.86
N ILE A 104 5.76 6.70 5.78
CA ILE A 104 5.46 7.88 4.96
C ILE A 104 5.25 7.46 3.49
N ARG A 105 6.12 6.62 2.95
CA ARG A 105 5.99 6.03 1.61
C ARG A 105 4.76 5.15 1.46
N ALA A 106 4.53 4.23 2.40
CA ALA A 106 3.39 3.33 2.36
C ALA A 106 2.06 4.10 2.34
N ARG A 107 1.91 5.08 3.23
CA ARG A 107 0.74 5.96 3.25
C ARG A 107 0.67 6.87 2.00
N GLY A 108 1.82 7.30 1.50
CA GLY A 108 1.96 8.15 0.32
C GLY A 108 1.62 7.46 -1.00
N ALA A 109 1.44 6.15 -1.02
CA ALA A 109 1.03 5.38 -2.20
C ALA A 109 -0.34 5.84 -2.73
N ASP A 110 -1.29 5.99 -1.82
CA ASP A 110 -2.65 6.45 -2.10
C ASP A 110 -3.17 7.22 -0.87
N ARG A 111 -2.93 8.52 -0.83
CA ARG A 111 -3.25 9.35 0.33
C ARG A 111 -4.76 9.45 0.58
N MET A 112 -5.58 9.36 -0.48
CA MET A 112 -7.03 9.36 -0.36
C MET A 112 -7.54 8.07 0.30
N SER A 113 -7.08 6.91 -0.16
CA SER A 113 -7.43 5.62 0.44
C SER A 113 -6.86 5.43 1.85
N SER A 114 -5.74 6.07 2.15
CA SER A 114 -5.08 6.00 3.47
C SER A 114 -5.72 6.90 4.53
N PHE A 115 -6.75 7.68 4.20
CA PHE A 115 -7.54 8.42 5.19
C PHE A 115 -8.30 7.45 6.10
N GLY A 116 -7.94 7.42 7.38
CA GLY A 116 -8.49 6.45 8.35
C GLY A 116 -7.87 5.06 8.19
N ASP A 117 -6.60 4.97 7.83
CA ASP A 117 -5.87 3.71 7.66
C ASP A 117 -5.56 2.99 8.98
N TRP A 118 -5.10 1.76 8.82
CA TRP A 118 -4.38 1.01 9.83
C TRP A 118 -2.91 0.93 9.44
N ALA A 119 -2.04 1.50 10.29
CA ALA A 119 -0.60 1.47 10.10
C ALA A 119 -0.02 0.15 10.60
N ALA A 120 0.92 -0.44 9.85
CA ALA A 120 1.73 -1.56 10.30
C ALA A 120 3.22 -1.27 10.08
N LEU A 121 4.03 -1.62 11.07
CA LEU A 121 5.48 -1.45 11.06
C LEU A 121 6.16 -2.78 11.33
N SER A 122 7.21 -3.09 10.58
CA SER A 122 8.01 -4.31 10.76
C SER A 122 8.95 -4.24 11.97
N ASP A 123 9.32 -3.04 12.36
CA ASP A 123 10.28 -2.73 13.42
C ASP A 123 9.62 -1.87 14.51
N THR A 124 10.32 -1.64 15.63
CA THR A 124 9.85 -0.78 16.71
C THR A 124 9.46 0.60 16.19
N CYS A 125 8.26 1.06 16.55
CA CYS A 125 7.80 2.41 16.25
C CYS A 125 8.64 3.42 17.05
N ASP A 126 9.32 4.31 16.34
CA ASP A 126 10.11 5.38 16.95
C ASP A 126 9.32 6.70 17.05
N GLU A 127 9.94 7.68 17.70
CA GLU A 127 9.34 8.99 17.91
C GLU A 127 9.00 9.69 16.59
N ARG A 128 9.88 9.62 15.59
CA ARG A 128 9.66 10.27 14.28
C ARG A 128 8.43 9.72 13.55
N THR A 129 8.28 8.41 13.57
CA THR A 129 7.08 7.75 13.00
C THR A 129 5.82 8.16 13.76
N ALA A 130 5.87 8.20 15.09
CA ALA A 130 4.73 8.60 15.91
C ALA A 130 4.34 10.08 15.70
N LEU A 131 5.31 10.98 15.55
CA LEU A 131 5.07 12.39 15.25
C LEU A 131 4.38 12.57 13.89
N TYR A 132 4.83 11.86 12.85
CA TYR A 132 4.15 11.87 11.56
C TYR A 132 2.71 11.37 11.68
N LEU A 133 2.50 10.22 12.32
CA LEU A 133 1.17 9.66 12.58
C LEU A 133 0.24 10.60 13.36
N LYS A 134 0.79 11.40 14.26
CA LYS A 134 0.03 12.36 15.06
C LYS A 134 -0.76 13.34 14.19
N HIS A 135 -0.20 13.73 13.05
CA HIS A 135 -0.78 14.70 12.12
C HIS A 135 -1.69 14.06 11.06
N GLU A 136 -1.72 12.74 10.96
CA GLU A 136 -2.52 12.01 9.98
C GLU A 136 -3.83 11.48 10.58
N VAL A 137 -4.87 11.34 9.76
CA VAL A 137 -6.10 10.63 10.15
C VAL A 137 -5.87 9.13 9.95
N SER A 138 -5.72 8.41 11.06
CA SER A 138 -5.44 6.98 11.11
C SER A 138 -6.31 6.34 12.20
N ASP A 139 -6.68 5.08 12.07
CA ASP A 139 -7.53 4.37 13.04
C ASP A 139 -6.74 3.58 14.08
N GLY A 140 -5.55 3.15 13.72
CA GLY A 140 -4.68 2.44 14.65
C GLY A 140 -3.34 2.04 14.03
N ILE A 141 -2.54 1.39 14.86
CA ILE A 141 -1.20 0.91 14.50
C ILE A 141 -0.91 -0.44 15.14
N ILE A 142 -0.17 -1.28 14.40
CA ILE A 142 0.46 -2.50 14.91
C ILE A 142 1.97 -2.45 14.68
N ALA A 143 2.73 -2.82 15.70
CA ALA A 143 4.18 -2.94 15.62
C ALA A 143 4.69 -3.97 16.64
N PRO A 144 5.92 -4.52 16.49
CA PRO A 144 6.51 -5.45 17.46
C PRO A 144 6.91 -4.76 18.76
N GLY A 145 7.07 -3.42 18.75
CA GLY A 145 7.43 -2.61 19.91
C GLY A 145 7.22 -1.13 19.65
N TYR A 146 7.33 -0.35 20.72
CA TYR A 146 7.18 1.10 20.69
C TYR A 146 8.24 1.73 21.59
N ALA A 147 8.97 2.72 21.09
CA ALA A 147 9.80 3.56 21.96
C ALA A 147 8.90 4.29 22.98
N PRO A 148 9.37 4.55 24.20
CA PRO A 148 8.54 5.19 25.23
C PRO A 148 7.90 6.49 24.78
N GLU A 149 8.66 7.35 24.10
CA GLU A 149 8.23 8.65 23.56
C GLU A 149 7.16 8.46 22.46
N ALA A 150 7.37 7.49 21.58
CA ALA A 150 6.42 7.14 20.53
C ALA A 150 5.08 6.67 21.12
N LEU A 151 5.13 5.81 22.13
CA LEU A 151 3.93 5.31 22.80
C LEU A 151 3.14 6.42 23.48
N GLU A 152 3.83 7.37 24.12
CA GLU A 152 3.18 8.53 24.75
C GLU A 152 2.47 9.41 23.70
N ILE A 153 3.13 9.72 22.58
CA ILE A 153 2.55 10.47 21.48
C ILE A 153 1.30 9.76 20.95
N LEU A 154 1.38 8.46 20.67
CA LEU A 154 0.27 7.68 20.10
C LEU A 154 -0.89 7.57 21.08
N ARG A 155 -0.64 7.38 22.38
CA ARG A 155 -1.67 7.35 23.43
C ARG A 155 -2.41 8.67 23.56
N SER A 156 -1.75 9.80 23.30
CA SER A 156 -2.41 11.13 23.36
C SER A 156 -3.34 11.40 22.17
N LYS A 157 -3.16 10.67 21.06
CA LYS A 157 -3.95 10.85 19.84
C LYS A 157 -5.42 10.45 20.04
N LYS A 158 -6.34 11.14 19.32
CA LYS A 158 -7.81 10.92 19.45
C LYS A 158 -8.32 11.00 20.91
N HIS A 159 -7.75 11.89 21.72
CA HIS A 159 -8.08 12.02 23.14
C HIS A 159 -7.94 10.70 23.91
N GLY A 160 -6.89 9.95 23.66
CA GLY A 160 -6.60 8.67 24.32
C GLY A 160 -7.33 7.46 23.73
N LYS A 161 -7.98 7.60 22.58
CA LYS A 161 -8.76 6.53 21.93
C LYS A 161 -8.09 5.96 20.67
N TYR A 162 -6.88 6.37 20.35
CA TYR A 162 -6.14 5.81 19.22
C TYR A 162 -5.76 4.36 19.52
N ASN A 163 -6.01 3.47 18.57
CA ASN A 163 -5.74 2.06 18.75
C ASN A 163 -4.24 1.76 18.57
N VAL A 164 -3.62 1.19 19.60
CA VAL A 164 -2.20 0.78 19.56
C VAL A 164 -2.12 -0.69 19.95
N ILE A 165 -1.68 -1.53 19.02
CA ILE A 165 -1.52 -2.97 19.21
C ILE A 165 -0.04 -3.33 19.13
N GLN A 166 0.46 -4.05 20.12
CA GLN A 166 1.76 -4.71 20.08
C GLN A 166 1.57 -6.17 19.70
N ILE A 167 2.37 -6.66 18.77
CA ILE A 167 2.41 -8.07 18.33
C ILE A 167 3.68 -8.74 18.85
N ASP A 168 3.60 -10.02 19.23
CA ASP A 168 4.78 -10.85 19.45
C ASP A 168 5.44 -11.16 18.09
N PRO A 169 6.63 -10.63 17.79
CA PRO A 169 7.30 -10.86 16.51
C PRO A 169 7.74 -12.32 16.31
N ASN A 170 7.82 -13.10 17.38
CA ASN A 170 8.22 -14.52 17.32
C ASN A 170 7.04 -15.46 17.11
N TYR A 171 5.82 -14.96 17.15
CA TYR A 171 4.64 -15.79 16.92
C TYR A 171 4.64 -16.36 15.50
N VAL A 172 4.42 -17.67 15.43
CA VAL A 172 4.26 -18.42 14.18
C VAL A 172 2.83 -18.92 14.12
N CYS A 173 2.09 -18.56 13.05
CA CYS A 173 0.74 -19.02 12.84
C CYS A 173 0.69 -20.53 12.57
N PRO A 174 -0.46 -21.20 12.82
CA PRO A 174 -0.64 -22.62 12.48
C PRO A 174 -0.36 -22.91 11.01
N ALA A 175 0.10 -24.15 10.74
CA ALA A 175 0.36 -24.60 9.36
C ALA A 175 -0.92 -24.76 8.52
N VAL A 176 -2.06 -24.81 9.18
CA VAL A 176 -3.38 -24.96 8.56
C VAL A 176 -4.28 -23.83 9.03
N GLU A 177 -5.02 -23.26 8.11
CA GLU A 177 -5.98 -22.19 8.37
C GLU A 177 -7.41 -22.62 7.97
N HIS A 178 -8.40 -22.04 8.64
CA HIS A 178 -9.81 -22.33 8.46
C HIS A 178 -10.61 -21.07 8.14
N LYS A 179 -11.62 -21.24 7.29
CA LYS A 179 -12.59 -20.20 6.95
C LYS A 179 -13.99 -20.80 6.90
N ASP A 180 -14.91 -20.24 7.64
CA ASP A 180 -16.31 -20.68 7.66
C ASP A 180 -17.17 -19.85 6.70
N VAL A 181 -17.86 -20.53 5.79
CA VAL A 181 -18.82 -19.91 4.87
C VAL A 181 -20.11 -20.73 4.90
N PHE A 182 -21.18 -20.10 5.28
CA PHE A 182 -22.51 -20.73 5.36
C PHE A 182 -22.55 -22.03 6.20
N GLY A 183 -21.73 -22.08 7.28
CA GLY A 183 -21.64 -23.26 8.15
C GLY A 183 -20.75 -24.39 7.62
N ILE A 184 -20.11 -24.21 6.48
CA ILE A 184 -19.11 -25.13 5.93
C ILE A 184 -17.73 -24.56 6.25
N THR A 185 -16.89 -25.33 6.91
CA THR A 185 -15.52 -24.98 7.19
C THR A 185 -14.62 -25.37 6.02
N PHE A 186 -13.94 -24.40 5.46
CA PHE A 186 -12.86 -24.60 4.49
C PHE A 186 -11.54 -24.70 5.23
N GLU A 187 -10.73 -25.68 4.87
CA GLU A 187 -9.41 -25.93 5.43
C GLU A 187 -8.37 -25.90 4.31
N GLN A 188 -7.27 -25.18 4.53
CA GLN A 188 -6.13 -25.15 3.60
C GLN A 188 -4.83 -24.96 4.36
N GLY A 189 -3.70 -25.31 3.73
CA GLY A 189 -2.38 -24.96 4.26
C GLY A 189 -2.17 -23.43 4.23
N HIS A 190 -1.56 -22.91 5.29
CA HIS A 190 -1.15 -21.49 5.30
C HIS A 190 -0.13 -21.22 4.18
N ASN A 191 -0.23 -20.05 3.54
CA ASN A 191 0.66 -19.70 2.44
C ASN A 191 2.04 -19.25 2.96
N PHE A 192 2.94 -20.21 3.19
CA PHE A 192 4.33 -19.96 3.58
C PHE A 192 5.30 -19.77 2.40
N SER A 193 4.78 -19.64 1.16
CA SER A 193 5.64 -19.42 -0.01
C SER A 193 6.49 -18.17 0.18
N LYS A 194 7.82 -18.34 0.08
CA LYS A 194 8.77 -17.24 0.18
C LYS A 194 8.82 -16.48 -1.15
N ILE A 195 8.85 -15.18 -1.04
CA ILE A 195 9.03 -14.26 -2.16
C ILE A 195 10.37 -13.57 -1.96
N ASP A 196 11.37 -14.00 -2.72
CA ASP A 196 12.73 -13.51 -2.65
C ASP A 196 13.33 -13.39 -4.07
N ARG A 197 14.64 -13.11 -4.15
CA ARG A 197 15.34 -12.93 -5.42
C ARG A 197 15.39 -14.22 -6.28
N ASP A 198 15.36 -15.39 -5.67
CA ASP A 198 15.43 -16.67 -6.39
C ASP A 198 14.17 -16.87 -7.25
N LEU A 199 13.02 -16.36 -6.78
CA LEU A 199 11.75 -16.40 -7.50
C LEU A 199 11.81 -15.62 -8.84
N LEU A 200 12.72 -14.66 -8.97
CA LEU A 200 12.83 -13.75 -10.12
C LEU A 200 13.77 -14.26 -11.21
N GLY A 201 14.28 -15.48 -11.12
CA GLY A 201 15.30 -16.02 -12.02
C GLY A 201 14.82 -16.36 -13.44
N ASN A 202 13.53 -16.61 -13.64
CA ASN A 202 12.98 -17.02 -14.94
C ASN A 202 12.53 -15.81 -15.78
N VAL A 203 13.48 -15.08 -16.36
CA VAL A 203 13.21 -13.95 -17.26
C VAL A 203 12.86 -14.45 -18.66
N VAL A 204 11.64 -14.19 -19.13
CA VAL A 204 11.08 -14.77 -20.38
C VAL A 204 11.20 -13.85 -21.61
N THR A 205 11.34 -12.54 -21.42
CA THR A 205 11.50 -11.53 -22.50
C THR A 205 12.90 -11.52 -23.10
N LYS A 206 13.08 -10.83 -24.25
CA LYS A 206 14.41 -10.62 -24.89
C LYS A 206 15.33 -9.80 -24.01
N ASN A 207 14.81 -8.72 -23.41
CA ASN A 207 15.53 -7.97 -22.38
C ASN A 207 15.61 -8.83 -21.11
N LYS A 208 16.84 -9.20 -20.73
CA LYS A 208 17.12 -10.02 -19.52
C LYS A 208 17.63 -9.19 -18.35
N ASP A 209 17.82 -7.90 -18.54
CA ASP A 209 18.39 -7.04 -17.53
C ASP A 209 17.29 -6.51 -16.59
N ILE A 210 17.32 -6.99 -15.35
CA ILE A 210 16.49 -6.51 -14.25
C ILE A 210 17.43 -5.84 -13.25
N PRO A 211 17.42 -4.49 -13.17
CA PRO A 211 18.22 -3.75 -12.20
C PRO A 211 17.93 -4.19 -10.75
N GLU A 212 18.91 -4.10 -9.87
CA GLU A 212 18.76 -4.53 -8.47
C GLU A 212 17.62 -3.78 -7.75
N ALA A 213 17.45 -2.50 -8.03
CA ALA A 213 16.32 -1.73 -7.53
C ALA A 213 14.97 -2.30 -8.00
N ALA A 214 14.87 -2.71 -9.28
CA ALA A 214 13.65 -3.32 -9.81
C ALA A 214 13.37 -4.70 -9.20
N LYS A 215 14.38 -5.47 -8.81
CA LYS A 215 14.18 -6.73 -8.06
C LYS A 215 13.56 -6.48 -6.69
N ILE A 216 14.01 -5.44 -5.99
CA ILE A 216 13.39 -5.01 -4.72
C ILE A 216 11.94 -4.61 -4.97
N ASP A 217 11.67 -3.82 -6.01
CA ASP A 217 10.33 -3.40 -6.38
C ASP A 217 9.42 -4.59 -6.73
N MET A 218 9.94 -5.61 -7.44
CA MET A 218 9.22 -6.86 -7.71
C MET A 218 8.84 -7.58 -6.41
N ILE A 219 9.77 -7.70 -5.46
CA ILE A 219 9.53 -8.32 -4.15
C ILE A 219 8.45 -7.53 -3.38
N VAL A 220 8.56 -6.21 -3.34
CA VAL A 220 7.55 -5.33 -2.71
C VAL A 220 6.18 -5.54 -3.36
N SER A 221 6.12 -5.58 -4.71
CA SER A 221 4.85 -5.77 -5.41
C SER A 221 4.22 -7.13 -5.10
N LEU A 222 4.98 -8.22 -5.19
CA LEU A 222 4.47 -9.58 -5.00
C LEU A 222 4.05 -9.85 -3.54
N ILE A 223 4.82 -9.38 -2.54
CA ILE A 223 4.43 -9.50 -1.13
C ILE A 223 3.20 -8.65 -0.84
N THR A 224 3.08 -7.44 -1.41
CA THR A 224 1.87 -6.62 -1.29
C THR A 224 0.65 -7.38 -1.83
N LEU A 225 0.79 -8.04 -2.99
CA LEU A 225 -0.30 -8.80 -3.62
C LEU A 225 -0.68 -10.07 -2.85
N LYS A 226 0.25 -10.72 -2.16
CA LYS A 226 -0.03 -11.87 -1.30
C LYS A 226 -1.07 -11.56 -0.21
N TYR A 227 -1.21 -10.29 0.17
CA TYR A 227 -2.17 -9.80 1.18
C TYR A 227 -3.23 -8.86 0.60
N THR A 228 -3.43 -8.89 -0.72
CA THR A 228 -4.42 -8.07 -1.42
C THR A 228 -5.52 -8.93 -2.02
N GLN A 229 -6.78 -8.56 -1.77
CA GLN A 229 -7.95 -9.24 -2.34
C GLN A 229 -7.84 -9.39 -3.86
N SER A 230 -7.92 -10.62 -4.36
CA SER A 230 -7.83 -10.93 -5.80
C SER A 230 -9.08 -10.53 -6.60
N ASN A 231 -8.95 -10.28 -7.92
CA ASN A 231 -7.71 -10.10 -8.66
C ASN A 231 -6.98 -8.87 -8.17
N SER A 232 -5.65 -8.95 -8.11
CA SER A 232 -4.84 -7.83 -7.67
C SER A 232 -3.61 -7.59 -8.54
N VAL A 233 -3.24 -6.30 -8.67
CA VAL A 233 -2.09 -5.81 -9.43
C VAL A 233 -1.47 -4.66 -8.65
N CYS A 234 -0.13 -4.60 -8.59
CA CYS A 234 0.59 -3.58 -7.84
C CYS A 234 1.71 -2.96 -8.69
N TYR A 235 1.67 -1.63 -8.85
CA TYR A 235 2.74 -0.83 -9.42
C TYR A 235 3.65 -0.36 -8.30
N VAL A 236 4.96 -0.46 -8.49
CA VAL A 236 5.98 -0.14 -7.48
C VAL A 236 7.08 0.71 -8.08
N LYS A 237 7.58 1.67 -7.32
CA LYS A 237 8.71 2.52 -7.67
C LYS A 237 9.55 2.80 -6.42
N ASP A 238 10.87 2.59 -6.52
CA ASP A 238 11.85 2.90 -5.48
C ASP A 238 11.50 2.31 -4.08
N GLY A 239 11.04 1.04 -4.08
CA GLY A 239 10.66 0.34 -2.85
C GLY A 239 9.30 0.72 -2.28
N GLN A 240 8.46 1.42 -3.04
CA GLN A 240 7.15 1.89 -2.63
C GLN A 240 6.06 1.45 -3.63
N ALA A 241 4.99 0.84 -3.15
CA ALA A 241 3.76 0.70 -3.93
C ALA A 241 3.22 2.09 -4.29
N ILE A 242 2.93 2.32 -5.56
CA ILE A 242 2.43 3.59 -6.08
C ILE A 242 1.03 3.48 -6.67
N GLY A 243 0.53 2.23 -6.80
CA GLY A 243 -0.84 1.96 -7.23
C GLY A 243 -1.18 0.50 -7.00
N VAL A 244 -2.19 0.26 -6.15
CA VAL A 244 -2.71 -1.08 -5.85
C VAL A 244 -4.14 -1.19 -6.36
N GLY A 245 -4.39 -2.16 -7.22
CA GLY A 245 -5.73 -2.58 -7.63
C GLY A 245 -6.11 -3.86 -6.91
N ALA A 246 -7.30 -3.91 -6.32
CA ALA A 246 -7.76 -5.01 -5.49
C ALA A 246 -9.19 -5.40 -5.82
N GLY A 247 -9.54 -6.69 -5.66
CA GLY A 247 -10.92 -7.18 -5.67
C GLY A 247 -11.65 -7.07 -7.01
N GLN A 248 -10.94 -6.99 -8.13
CA GLN A 248 -11.56 -6.85 -9.45
C GLN A 248 -11.81 -8.22 -10.09
N GLN A 249 -12.99 -8.43 -10.69
CA GLN A 249 -13.33 -9.67 -11.38
C GLN A 249 -12.58 -9.84 -12.71
N SER A 250 -12.14 -8.73 -13.32
CA SER A 250 -11.38 -8.72 -14.58
C SER A 250 -9.95 -8.25 -14.35
N ARG A 251 -8.96 -9.02 -14.86
CA ARG A 251 -7.55 -8.67 -14.77
C ARG A 251 -7.25 -7.30 -15.38
N ILE A 252 -7.76 -7.04 -16.57
CA ILE A 252 -7.53 -5.74 -17.23
C ILE A 252 -8.14 -4.56 -16.47
N HIS A 253 -9.32 -4.72 -15.85
CA HIS A 253 -9.90 -3.68 -15.00
C HIS A 253 -9.04 -3.43 -13.76
N CYS A 254 -8.47 -4.50 -13.19
CA CYS A 254 -7.53 -4.38 -12.08
C CYS A 254 -6.26 -3.62 -12.47
N THR A 255 -5.66 -3.97 -13.62
CA THR A 255 -4.48 -3.30 -14.16
C THR A 255 -4.74 -1.82 -14.46
N ARG A 256 -5.92 -1.48 -14.98
CA ARG A 256 -6.34 -0.09 -15.22
C ARG A 256 -6.52 0.69 -13.93
N LEU A 257 -7.18 0.10 -12.92
CA LEU A 257 -7.40 0.73 -11.62
C LEU A 257 -6.07 1.04 -10.93
N ALA A 258 -5.19 0.03 -10.82
CA ALA A 258 -3.87 0.19 -10.24
C ALA A 258 -3.03 1.22 -10.99
N GLY A 259 -3.06 1.18 -12.34
CA GLY A 259 -2.36 2.14 -13.18
C GLY A 259 -2.87 3.56 -13.04
N SER A 260 -4.18 3.76 -12.88
CA SER A 260 -4.74 5.10 -12.64
C SER A 260 -4.27 5.68 -11.30
N LYS A 261 -4.16 4.84 -10.27
CA LYS A 261 -3.57 5.25 -8.97
C LYS A 261 -2.08 5.59 -9.09
N ALA A 262 -1.31 4.81 -9.86
CA ALA A 262 0.08 5.11 -10.15
C ALA A 262 0.24 6.43 -10.93
N ASP A 263 -0.63 6.69 -11.90
CA ASP A 263 -0.65 7.96 -12.63
C ASP A 263 -0.96 9.14 -11.70
N THR A 264 -1.92 8.99 -10.78
CA THR A 264 -2.21 9.98 -9.72
C THR A 264 -1.00 10.23 -8.82
N TRP A 265 -0.28 9.17 -8.42
CA TRP A 265 0.95 9.29 -7.63
C TRP A 265 2.02 10.13 -8.36
N TRP A 266 2.21 9.93 -9.68
CA TRP A 266 3.11 10.73 -10.50
C TRP A 266 2.62 12.17 -10.66
N LEU A 267 1.33 12.39 -10.89
CA LEU A 267 0.74 13.72 -11.05
C LEU A 267 0.85 14.57 -9.77
N ARG A 268 0.80 13.95 -8.59
CA ARG A 268 1.05 14.64 -7.31
C ARG A 268 2.46 15.23 -7.20
N ARG A 269 3.42 14.78 -8.03
CA ARG A 269 4.79 15.28 -8.15
C ARG A 269 4.99 16.28 -9.28
N HIS A 270 3.94 16.57 -10.04
CA HIS A 270 4.02 17.58 -11.08
C HIS A 270 4.36 18.95 -10.48
N PRO A 271 5.27 19.76 -11.11
CA PRO A 271 5.68 21.06 -10.56
C PRO A 271 4.51 22.00 -10.21
N LYS A 272 3.46 22.05 -11.02
CA LYS A 272 2.24 22.83 -10.71
C LYS A 272 1.54 22.35 -9.43
N VAL A 273 1.57 21.04 -9.14
CA VAL A 273 0.95 20.45 -7.94
C VAL A 273 1.80 20.72 -6.70
N LEU A 274 3.11 20.53 -6.80
CA LEU A 274 4.05 20.84 -5.71
C LEU A 274 4.12 22.36 -5.41
N GLY A 275 3.78 23.19 -6.38
CA GLY A 275 3.72 24.64 -6.26
C GLY A 275 2.36 25.19 -5.84
N LEU A 276 1.39 24.37 -5.48
CA LEU A 276 0.10 24.86 -4.99
C LEU A 276 0.24 25.58 -3.64
N HIS A 277 -0.22 26.82 -3.60
CA HIS A 277 -0.23 27.64 -2.39
C HIS A 277 -1.57 27.53 -1.69
N PHE A 278 -1.59 26.94 -0.52
CA PHE A 278 -2.79 26.74 0.30
C PHE A 278 -2.98 27.89 1.29
N VAL A 279 -4.23 28.15 1.70
CA VAL A 279 -4.52 29.10 2.76
C VAL A 279 -3.93 28.61 4.09
N ASP A 280 -3.57 29.56 4.97
CA ASP A 280 -3.04 29.26 6.28
C ASP A 280 -4.01 28.42 7.12
N GLY A 281 -3.48 27.42 7.82
CA GLY A 281 -4.24 26.57 8.73
C GLY A 281 -5.10 25.48 8.07
N ILE A 282 -5.00 25.29 6.75
CA ILE A 282 -5.69 24.17 6.08
C ILE A 282 -5.20 22.82 6.62
N HIS A 283 -6.10 21.92 6.91
CA HIS A 283 -5.74 20.57 7.41
C HIS A 283 -5.24 19.65 6.28
N ARG A 284 -4.36 18.71 6.62
CA ARG A 284 -3.81 17.74 5.65
C ARG A 284 -4.88 17.01 4.83
N PRO A 285 -6.00 16.49 5.40
CA PRO A 285 -7.04 15.86 4.60
C PRO A 285 -7.68 16.77 3.55
N ASP A 286 -7.87 18.05 3.89
CA ASP A 286 -8.45 19.02 2.95
C ASP A 286 -7.48 19.35 1.82
N ARG A 287 -6.15 19.43 2.13
CA ARG A 287 -5.11 19.53 1.11
C ARG A 287 -5.08 18.33 0.18
N ASP A 288 -5.14 17.11 0.74
CA ASP A 288 -5.14 15.88 -0.05
C ASP A 288 -6.35 15.82 -0.99
N ASN A 289 -7.54 16.13 -0.49
CA ASN A 289 -8.75 16.19 -1.29
C ASN A 289 -8.69 17.26 -2.39
N ALA A 290 -8.16 18.44 -2.06
CA ALA A 290 -8.00 19.52 -3.04
C ALA A 290 -7.01 19.15 -4.15
N ILE A 291 -5.90 18.50 -3.81
CA ILE A 291 -4.93 18.02 -4.79
C ILE A 291 -5.55 16.93 -5.68
N ASP A 292 -6.28 15.99 -5.09
CA ASP A 292 -6.94 14.90 -5.83
C ASP A 292 -7.92 15.46 -6.86
N LEU A 293 -8.80 16.39 -6.45
CA LEU A 293 -9.70 17.09 -7.37
C LEU A 293 -8.95 17.90 -8.43
N TYR A 294 -7.91 18.65 -8.03
CA TYR A 294 -7.13 19.50 -8.94
C TYR A 294 -6.46 18.70 -10.08
N ILE A 295 -5.96 17.49 -9.77
CA ILE A 295 -5.33 16.63 -10.77
C ILE A 295 -6.33 15.75 -11.54
N SER A 296 -7.58 15.65 -11.08
CA SER A 296 -8.63 14.88 -11.74
C SER A 296 -9.21 15.63 -12.95
N ASP A 297 -10.17 15.02 -13.61
CA ASP A 297 -10.96 15.69 -14.66
C ASP A 297 -12.12 16.53 -14.07
N GLU A 298 -12.32 16.45 -12.73
CA GLU A 298 -13.33 17.21 -11.96
C GLU A 298 -12.73 18.47 -11.31
N HIS A 299 -11.58 18.96 -11.81
CA HIS A 299 -10.87 20.11 -11.26
C HIS A 299 -11.70 21.40 -11.18
N ASP A 300 -12.75 21.53 -11.98
CA ASP A 300 -13.67 22.66 -11.92
C ASP A 300 -14.34 22.80 -10.56
N ASP A 301 -14.59 21.69 -9.84
CA ASP A 301 -15.21 21.71 -8.53
C ASP A 301 -14.36 22.45 -7.49
N VAL A 302 -13.05 22.34 -7.57
CA VAL A 302 -12.10 22.98 -6.65
C VAL A 302 -11.64 24.35 -7.14
N LEU A 303 -11.75 24.63 -8.44
CA LEU A 303 -11.32 25.88 -9.07
C LEU A 303 -12.49 26.87 -9.32
N ALA A 304 -13.72 26.49 -9.03
CA ALA A 304 -14.89 27.37 -9.14
C ALA A 304 -14.77 28.58 -8.19
N ASP A 305 -15.34 29.70 -8.62
CA ASP A 305 -15.42 30.90 -7.78
C ASP A 305 -16.24 30.64 -6.53
N GLY A 306 -15.70 31.01 -5.35
CA GLY A 306 -16.25 30.70 -4.04
C GLY A 306 -15.75 29.39 -3.44
N ALA A 307 -15.18 28.47 -4.25
CA ALA A 307 -14.56 27.23 -3.80
C ALA A 307 -13.04 27.42 -3.60
N TRP A 308 -12.32 27.86 -4.65
CA TRP A 308 -10.87 27.96 -4.59
C TRP A 308 -10.36 28.90 -3.49
N GLN A 309 -11.07 30.00 -3.19
CA GLN A 309 -10.67 30.99 -2.16
C GLN A 309 -10.64 30.40 -0.74
N ARG A 310 -11.32 29.28 -0.50
CA ARG A 310 -11.33 28.58 0.80
C ARG A 310 -10.15 27.62 0.97
N ILE A 311 -9.46 27.32 -0.14
CA ILE A 311 -8.47 26.24 -0.22
C ILE A 311 -7.11 26.80 -0.59
N PHE A 312 -7.06 27.64 -1.63
CA PHE A 312 -5.82 28.19 -2.18
C PHE A 312 -5.65 29.66 -1.83
N ALA A 313 -4.42 30.07 -1.55
CA ALA A 313 -4.08 31.49 -1.31
C ALA A 313 -4.21 32.33 -2.59
N GLU A 314 -4.03 31.70 -3.75
CA GLU A 314 -4.25 32.26 -5.07
C GLU A 314 -4.88 31.22 -5.99
N LYS A 315 -5.63 31.65 -7.01
CA LYS A 315 -6.28 30.70 -7.93
C LYS A 315 -5.24 29.98 -8.78
N PRO A 316 -5.12 28.64 -8.66
CA PRO A 316 -4.17 27.89 -9.46
C PRO A 316 -4.55 27.90 -10.95
N GLU A 317 -3.52 27.82 -11.81
CA GLU A 317 -3.74 27.50 -13.22
C GLU A 317 -4.20 26.06 -13.37
N VAL A 318 -5.06 25.80 -14.36
CA VAL A 318 -5.51 24.44 -14.65
C VAL A 318 -4.33 23.57 -15.13
N LEU A 319 -4.24 22.35 -14.60
CA LEU A 319 -3.35 21.33 -15.12
C LEU A 319 -4.09 20.57 -16.24
N GLY A 320 -3.82 20.98 -17.48
CA GLY A 320 -4.56 20.48 -18.65
C GLY A 320 -4.23 19.03 -19.02
N ALA A 321 -5.13 18.40 -19.79
CA ALA A 321 -4.97 16.99 -20.19
C ALA A 321 -3.67 16.73 -20.99
N ASP A 322 -3.25 17.68 -21.82
CA ASP A 322 -2.00 17.56 -22.59
C ASP A 322 -0.78 17.61 -21.68
N GLU A 323 -0.76 18.49 -20.68
CA GLU A 323 0.31 18.59 -19.68
C GLU A 323 0.40 17.30 -18.85
N LYS A 324 -0.76 16.79 -18.39
CA LYS A 324 -0.82 15.48 -17.67
C LYS A 324 -0.21 14.37 -18.51
N ARG A 325 -0.61 14.26 -19.79
CA ARG A 325 -0.06 13.24 -20.70
C ARG A 325 1.44 13.40 -20.94
N ALA A 326 1.90 14.63 -21.16
CA ALA A 326 3.31 14.92 -21.39
C ALA A 326 4.17 14.61 -20.15
N TRP A 327 3.66 14.87 -18.95
CA TRP A 327 4.31 14.53 -17.70
C TRP A 327 4.40 13.02 -17.49
N LEU A 328 3.28 12.30 -17.66
CA LEU A 328 3.24 10.85 -17.48
C LEU A 328 4.08 10.11 -18.52
N ALA A 329 4.17 10.61 -19.74
CA ALA A 329 5.00 10.02 -20.81
C ALA A 329 6.52 10.08 -20.52
N GLN A 330 6.96 10.93 -19.59
CA GLN A 330 8.37 11.01 -19.18
C GLN A 330 8.72 10.01 -18.07
N GLN A 331 7.72 9.41 -17.43
CA GLN A 331 7.93 8.51 -16.30
C GLN A 331 8.38 7.13 -16.76
N THR A 332 9.32 6.55 -16.06
CA THR A 332 9.91 5.25 -16.38
C THR A 332 10.46 4.56 -15.13
N GLY A 333 10.89 3.30 -15.29
CA GLY A 333 11.50 2.54 -14.22
C GLY A 333 10.51 2.06 -13.17
N VAL A 334 9.21 2.00 -13.52
CA VAL A 334 8.17 1.41 -12.67
C VAL A 334 8.19 -0.11 -12.84
N THR A 335 7.94 -0.82 -11.76
CA THR A 335 7.78 -2.28 -11.73
C THR A 335 6.32 -2.64 -11.51
N LEU A 336 5.85 -3.68 -12.19
CA LEU A 336 4.50 -4.21 -12.06
C LEU A 336 4.53 -5.64 -11.55
N GLY A 337 3.75 -5.95 -10.51
CA GLY A 337 3.44 -7.30 -10.08
C GLY A 337 1.97 -7.65 -10.35
N SER A 338 1.70 -8.94 -10.61
CA SER A 338 0.35 -9.48 -10.74
C SER A 338 0.21 -10.78 -9.92
N ASP A 339 -0.92 -10.94 -9.22
CA ASP A 339 -1.18 -12.12 -8.38
C ASP A 339 -1.50 -13.38 -9.21
N ALA A 340 -1.80 -13.22 -10.50
CA ALA A 340 -1.97 -14.31 -11.47
C ALA A 340 -1.52 -13.87 -12.88
N PHE A 341 -1.53 -14.81 -13.83
CA PHE A 341 -1.09 -14.54 -15.20
C PHE A 341 -1.92 -13.46 -15.90
N PHE A 342 -1.32 -12.76 -16.83
CA PHE A 342 -2.02 -11.89 -17.76
C PHE A 342 -2.69 -12.70 -18.87
N PRO A 343 -4.01 -12.58 -19.05
CA PRO A 343 -4.69 -13.34 -20.11
C PRO A 343 -4.39 -12.81 -21.53
N PHE A 344 -4.03 -11.52 -21.65
CA PHE A 344 -3.73 -10.85 -22.92
C PHE A 344 -2.69 -9.75 -22.75
N GLY A 345 -2.02 -9.38 -23.84
CA GLY A 345 -1.02 -8.32 -23.89
C GLY A 345 -1.55 -6.90 -23.60
N ASP A 346 -2.87 -6.68 -23.59
CA ASP A 346 -3.50 -5.40 -23.25
C ASP A 346 -3.17 -4.93 -21.83
N ASN A 347 -2.87 -5.85 -20.90
CA ASN A 347 -2.38 -5.54 -19.56
C ASN A 347 -0.99 -4.90 -19.62
N VAL A 348 -0.10 -5.42 -20.48
CA VAL A 348 1.24 -4.85 -20.71
C VAL A 348 1.16 -3.50 -21.42
N GLU A 349 0.25 -3.35 -22.40
CA GLU A 349 -0.03 -2.07 -23.06
C GLU A 349 -0.47 -1.00 -22.04
N ARG A 350 -1.34 -1.37 -21.08
CA ARG A 350 -1.76 -0.45 -20.01
C ARG A 350 -0.59 -0.12 -19.07
N ALA A 351 0.20 -1.12 -18.71
CA ALA A 351 1.35 -0.95 -17.84
C ALA A 351 2.40 0.01 -18.43
N HIS A 352 2.67 -0.10 -19.72
CA HIS A 352 3.58 0.78 -20.44
C HIS A 352 3.21 2.26 -20.28
N LYS A 353 1.92 2.60 -20.33
CA LYS A 353 1.44 3.99 -20.20
C LYS A 353 1.71 4.62 -18.83
N SER A 354 1.99 3.81 -17.82
CA SER A 354 2.37 4.25 -16.46
C SER A 354 3.85 4.07 -16.17
N GLY A 355 4.71 3.96 -17.20
CA GLY A 355 6.16 3.93 -17.09
C GLY A 355 6.75 2.60 -16.66
N VAL A 356 6.01 1.49 -16.77
CA VAL A 356 6.50 0.15 -16.41
C VAL A 356 7.63 -0.29 -17.34
N SER A 357 8.72 -0.74 -16.76
CA SER A 357 9.88 -1.32 -17.44
C SER A 357 10.16 -2.78 -17.03
N CYS A 358 9.67 -3.20 -15.88
CA CYS A 358 9.84 -4.55 -15.35
C CYS A 358 8.51 -5.14 -14.88
N ILE A 359 8.28 -6.44 -15.15
CA ILE A 359 7.04 -7.14 -14.77
C ILE A 359 7.37 -8.46 -14.08
N ALA A 360 6.65 -8.78 -13.00
CA ALA A 360 6.67 -10.08 -12.34
C ALA A 360 5.25 -10.64 -12.27
N GLU A 361 5.04 -11.83 -12.84
CA GLU A 361 3.76 -12.52 -12.82
C GLU A 361 3.95 -14.04 -12.91
N PRO A 362 2.95 -14.88 -12.57
CA PRO A 362 3.15 -16.32 -12.54
C PRO A 362 3.46 -16.98 -13.89
N GLY A 363 2.97 -16.45 -15.00
CA GLY A 363 2.90 -17.19 -16.27
C GLY A 363 1.86 -18.31 -16.25
N GLY A 364 1.80 -19.09 -17.30
CA GLY A 364 0.90 -20.24 -17.44
C GLY A 364 -0.42 -19.95 -18.16
N SER A 365 -0.53 -18.81 -18.84
CA SER A 365 -1.62 -18.52 -19.76
C SER A 365 -1.41 -19.21 -21.10
N ILE A 366 -2.49 -19.60 -21.78
CA ILE A 366 -2.45 -20.04 -23.18
C ILE A 366 -1.92 -18.91 -24.11
N ARG A 367 -1.95 -17.66 -23.65
CA ARG A 367 -1.53 -16.47 -24.39
C ARG A 367 -0.22 -15.85 -23.87
N ASP A 368 0.60 -16.61 -23.15
CA ASP A 368 1.89 -16.11 -22.67
C ASP A 368 2.79 -15.60 -23.80
N ASP A 369 2.76 -16.24 -24.97
CA ASP A 369 3.45 -15.79 -26.18
C ASP A 369 3.05 -14.35 -26.59
N ASN A 370 1.77 -14.03 -26.58
CA ASN A 370 1.26 -12.69 -26.88
C ASN A 370 1.66 -11.67 -25.80
N VAL A 371 1.62 -12.06 -24.54
CA VAL A 371 2.02 -11.19 -23.43
C VAL A 371 3.51 -10.86 -23.50
N ILE A 372 4.37 -11.87 -23.77
CA ILE A 372 5.81 -11.70 -23.96
C ILE A 372 6.11 -10.84 -25.19
N GLU A 373 5.42 -11.07 -26.32
CA GLU A 373 5.60 -10.28 -27.54
C GLU A 373 5.35 -8.77 -27.29
N VAL A 374 4.30 -8.44 -26.52
CA VAL A 374 4.01 -7.04 -26.19
C VAL A 374 5.06 -6.46 -25.25
N ALA A 375 5.50 -7.20 -24.25
CA ALA A 375 6.59 -6.77 -23.36
C ALA A 375 7.91 -6.55 -24.14
N ASP A 376 8.25 -7.43 -25.07
CA ASP A 376 9.42 -7.29 -25.95
C ASP A 376 9.35 -6.06 -26.85
N ARG A 377 8.15 -5.72 -27.35
CA ARG A 377 7.91 -4.52 -28.18
C ARG A 377 8.31 -3.24 -27.47
N TYR A 378 8.07 -3.19 -26.17
CA TYR A 378 8.41 -2.06 -25.30
C TYR A 378 9.78 -2.18 -24.61
N GLY A 379 10.55 -3.23 -24.92
CA GLY A 379 11.86 -3.46 -24.31
C GLY A 379 11.82 -3.77 -22.80
N MET A 380 10.67 -4.22 -22.30
CA MET A 380 10.50 -4.57 -20.89
C MET A 380 11.23 -5.87 -20.53
N ALA A 381 11.67 -6.00 -19.28
CA ALA A 381 12.07 -7.26 -18.69
C ALA A 381 10.88 -7.88 -17.93
N MET A 382 10.54 -9.13 -18.24
CA MET A 382 9.45 -9.85 -17.58
C MET A 382 9.96 -11.17 -17.02
N CYS A 383 9.66 -11.46 -15.75
CA CYS A 383 9.90 -12.76 -15.15
C CYS A 383 8.59 -13.50 -14.85
N PHE A 384 8.60 -14.82 -15.09
CA PHE A 384 7.55 -15.73 -14.70
C PHE A 384 7.93 -16.41 -13.39
N THR A 385 7.18 -16.11 -12.33
CA THR A 385 7.45 -16.61 -10.98
C THR A 385 6.97 -18.05 -10.77
N GLY A 386 6.02 -18.53 -11.57
CA GLY A 386 5.35 -19.82 -11.35
C GLY A 386 4.48 -19.86 -10.10
N LEU A 387 4.37 -18.76 -9.36
CA LEU A 387 3.66 -18.68 -8.07
C LEU A 387 2.42 -17.78 -8.18
N ARG A 388 1.22 -18.40 -8.11
CA ARG A 388 -0.04 -17.67 -7.99
C ARG A 388 -0.25 -17.20 -6.54
N LEU A 389 -0.68 -15.96 -6.37
CA LEU A 389 -0.82 -15.29 -5.07
C LEU A 389 -2.27 -14.91 -4.75
N PHE A 390 -3.25 -15.73 -5.15
CA PHE A 390 -4.65 -15.45 -4.83
C PHE A 390 -4.89 -15.34 -3.32
N HIS A 391 -5.62 -14.30 -2.94
CA HIS A 391 -6.03 -14.01 -1.59
C HIS A 391 -7.55 -13.73 -1.56
N HIS A 392 -8.29 -14.51 -0.77
CA HIS A 392 -9.75 -14.42 -0.68
C HIS A 392 -10.25 -14.46 0.76
#